data_1bcc73b572919255dc2564c992c656aa
#
_entry.id   1bcc73b572919255dc2564c992c656aa
#
_cell.length_a   1.000
_cell.length_b   1.000
_cell.length_c   1.000
_cell.angle_alpha   90.00
_cell.angle_beta   90.00
_cell.angle_gamma   90.00
#
_symmetry.space_group_name_H-M   'P 1'
#
loop_
_entity.id
_entity.type
_entity.pdbx_description
1 polymer ?
#
loop_
_entity_poly.entity_id
_entity_poly.type
_entity_poly.pdbx_seq_one_letter_code
_entity_poly.pdbx_strand_id
1 'polypeptide(L)'
;MFKSVGVIELKNIPKGVEATDAALKSAGIEMVSAHPSCPGKYEIILTGSISNVQAAVDHVRAKFENYVIDSSIMGRIDEQVITALFGTQTTAKKGALGLIETFSAATAIKAADMAVKTARVEIFDLRVSRGMGGKGVVMLTGEVGDVTAAVEAGANYAKTTAMLSSYSVIAAPHEELWQQM
;
A
#
# COMPACT_ATOMS: atom_id res chain seq x y z
N MET A 1 6.99 6.98 15.33
CA MET A 1 5.80 6.15 15.05
C MET A 1 4.81 6.97 14.22
N PHE A 2 4.55 6.61 13.00
CA PHE A 2 3.59 7.31 12.13
C PHE A 2 2.17 7.13 12.69
N LYS A 3 1.47 8.23 12.98
CA LYS A 3 0.09 8.17 13.50
C LYS A 3 -0.91 7.93 12.39
N SER A 4 -0.71 8.58 11.24
CA SER A 4 -1.54 8.45 10.04
C SER A 4 -0.66 8.57 8.80
N VAL A 5 -1.04 7.88 7.73
CA VAL A 5 -0.32 7.90 6.44
C VAL A 5 -1.31 8.21 5.33
N GLY A 6 -0.93 9.11 4.44
CA GLY A 6 -1.59 9.36 3.17
C GLY A 6 -0.71 8.88 2.03
N VAL A 7 -1.31 8.24 1.04
CA VAL A 7 -0.64 7.80 -0.18
C VAL A 7 -1.40 8.36 -1.37
N ILE A 8 -0.68 8.94 -2.33
CA ILE A 8 -1.26 9.51 -3.55
C ILE A 8 -0.42 9.07 -4.74
N GLU A 9 -1.07 8.56 -5.77
CA GLU A 9 -0.45 8.24 -7.06
C GLU A 9 -0.96 9.16 -8.16
N LEU A 10 -0.04 9.74 -8.93
CA LEU A 10 -0.34 10.60 -10.07
C LEU A 10 0.16 9.99 -11.38
N LYS A 11 -0.51 10.35 -12.48
CA LYS A 11 -0.25 9.82 -13.83
C LYS A 11 1.11 10.19 -14.41
N ASN A 12 1.71 11.30 -13.95
CA ASN A 12 2.95 11.81 -14.52
C ASN A 12 3.82 12.56 -13.50
N ILE A 13 5.10 12.63 -13.78
CA ILE A 13 6.12 13.16 -12.87
C ILE A 13 5.97 14.67 -12.64
N PRO A 14 5.81 15.56 -13.66
CA PRO A 14 5.72 17.00 -13.40
C PRO A 14 4.57 17.37 -12.48
N LYS A 15 3.38 16.78 -12.69
CA LYS A 15 2.22 17.01 -11.83
C LYS A 15 2.37 16.36 -10.46
N GLY A 16 3.13 15.28 -10.35
CA GLY A 16 3.53 14.69 -9.08
C GLY A 16 4.36 15.65 -8.22
N VAL A 17 5.35 16.29 -8.82
CA VAL A 17 6.18 17.29 -8.13
C VAL A 17 5.34 18.51 -7.70
N GLU A 18 4.50 19.05 -8.59
CA GLU A 18 3.58 20.15 -8.26
C GLU A 18 2.60 19.76 -7.13
N ALA A 19 2.07 18.54 -7.16
CA ALA A 19 1.15 18.04 -6.14
C ALA A 19 1.84 17.85 -4.78
N THR A 20 3.11 17.43 -4.78
CA THR A 20 3.92 17.32 -3.57
C THR A 20 4.09 18.69 -2.91
N ASP A 21 4.46 19.72 -3.66
CA ASP A 21 4.58 21.09 -3.16
C ASP A 21 3.24 21.63 -2.63
N ALA A 22 2.15 21.36 -3.37
CA ALA A 22 0.81 21.75 -2.96
C ALA A 22 0.36 21.06 -1.65
N ALA A 23 0.65 19.77 -1.49
CA ALA A 23 0.36 19.03 -0.26
C ALA A 23 1.09 19.62 0.95
N LEU A 24 2.41 19.86 0.82
CA LEU A 24 3.24 20.46 1.88
C LEU A 24 2.78 21.85 2.29
N LYS A 25 2.21 22.63 1.37
CA LYS A 25 1.71 23.98 1.63
C LYS A 25 0.29 24.01 2.20
N SER A 26 -0.45 22.91 2.09
CA SER A 26 -1.88 22.88 2.46
C SER A 26 -2.15 22.53 3.92
N ALA A 27 -1.27 21.77 4.57
CA ALA A 27 -1.44 21.31 5.95
C ALA A 27 -0.11 21.00 6.62
N GLY A 28 -0.11 20.90 7.94
CA GLY A 28 1.07 20.51 8.74
C GLY A 28 1.36 19.01 8.65
N ILE A 29 1.87 18.58 7.51
CA ILE A 29 2.27 17.20 7.22
C ILE A 29 3.79 17.09 7.08
N GLU A 30 4.29 15.87 7.21
CA GLU A 30 5.68 15.51 6.92
C GLU A 30 5.73 14.59 5.70
N MET A 31 6.73 14.81 4.83
CA MET A 31 6.95 13.96 3.66
C MET A 31 7.74 12.71 4.07
N VAL A 32 7.18 11.53 3.83
CA VAL A 32 7.86 10.25 4.01
C VAL A 32 8.66 9.92 2.75
N SER A 33 8.01 9.99 1.59
CA SER A 33 8.66 9.84 0.28
C SER A 33 7.85 10.51 -0.82
N ALA A 34 8.54 10.97 -1.87
CA ALA A 34 7.92 11.49 -3.07
C ALA A 34 8.86 11.22 -4.26
N HIS A 35 8.48 10.30 -5.15
CA HIS A 35 9.38 9.84 -6.21
C HIS A 35 8.64 9.30 -7.43
N PRO A 36 9.33 9.29 -8.61
CA PRO A 36 8.82 8.60 -9.79
C PRO A 36 8.64 7.09 -9.53
N SER A 37 7.58 6.52 -10.08
CA SER A 37 7.28 5.10 -10.03
C SER A 37 6.87 4.57 -11.42
N CYS A 38 6.86 3.24 -11.59
CA CYS A 38 6.50 2.62 -12.87
C CYS A 38 4.98 2.72 -13.13
N PRO A 39 4.57 2.78 -14.40
CA PRO A 39 5.29 3.10 -15.64
C PRO A 39 5.27 4.61 -15.98
N GLY A 40 5.96 5.44 -15.22
CA GLY A 40 5.97 6.89 -15.40
C GLY A 40 4.94 7.63 -14.53
N LYS A 41 4.45 6.97 -13.48
CA LYS A 41 3.67 7.55 -12.40
C LYS A 41 4.55 8.35 -11.43
N TYR A 42 3.91 9.02 -10.49
CA TYR A 42 4.57 9.64 -9.34
C TYR A 42 3.83 9.24 -8.06
N GLU A 43 4.58 8.78 -7.06
CA GLU A 43 4.06 8.32 -5.78
C GLU A 43 4.46 9.27 -4.67
N ILE A 44 3.49 9.65 -3.83
CA ILE A 44 3.66 10.52 -2.67
C ILE A 44 3.19 9.76 -1.45
N ILE A 45 4.04 9.64 -0.44
CA ILE A 45 3.70 9.12 0.88
C ILE A 45 3.96 10.21 1.91
N LEU A 46 2.94 10.57 2.67
CA LEU A 46 2.99 11.63 3.67
C LEU A 46 2.42 11.16 5.01
N THR A 47 2.83 11.82 6.10
CA THR A 47 2.40 11.51 7.45
C THR A 47 2.06 12.76 8.25
N GLY A 48 1.32 12.59 9.36
CA GLY A 48 0.92 13.68 10.24
C GLY A 48 -0.24 13.29 11.14
N SER A 49 -0.94 14.28 11.69
CA SER A 49 -2.24 14.05 12.31
C SER A 49 -3.24 13.60 11.25
N ILE A 50 -4.26 12.83 11.65
CA ILE A 50 -5.27 12.34 10.69
C ILE A 50 -5.98 13.49 9.95
N SER A 51 -6.25 14.60 10.64
CA SER A 51 -6.87 15.79 10.04
C SER A 51 -5.97 16.48 9.02
N ASN A 52 -4.67 16.59 9.30
CA ASN A 52 -3.71 17.20 8.37
C ASN A 52 -3.48 16.31 7.14
N VAL A 53 -3.35 14.99 7.34
CA VAL A 53 -3.24 14.01 6.25
C VAL A 53 -4.48 14.05 5.35
N GLN A 54 -5.68 14.09 5.96
CA GLN A 54 -6.94 14.20 5.22
C GLN A 54 -6.97 15.49 4.40
N ALA A 55 -6.68 16.64 5.04
CA ALA A 55 -6.70 17.94 4.37
C ALA A 55 -5.71 17.99 3.19
N ALA A 56 -4.49 17.47 3.36
CA ALA A 56 -3.48 17.44 2.31
C ALA A 56 -3.88 16.55 1.13
N VAL A 57 -4.38 15.34 1.41
CA VAL A 57 -4.85 14.41 0.36
C VAL A 57 -6.05 14.98 -0.39
N ASP A 58 -7.03 15.53 0.31
CA ASP A 58 -8.22 16.13 -0.30
C ASP A 58 -7.88 17.37 -1.14
N HIS A 59 -6.93 18.19 -0.67
CA HIS A 59 -6.43 19.33 -1.45
C HIS A 59 -5.80 18.88 -2.78
N VAL A 60 -4.94 17.85 -2.73
CA VAL A 60 -4.31 17.30 -3.95
C VAL A 60 -5.37 16.68 -4.87
N ARG A 61 -6.31 15.91 -4.34
CA ARG A 61 -7.41 15.31 -5.11
C ARG A 61 -8.22 16.37 -5.86
N ALA A 62 -8.59 17.45 -5.17
CA ALA A 62 -9.38 18.53 -5.76
C ALA A 62 -8.59 19.31 -6.83
N LYS A 63 -7.35 19.67 -6.54
CA LYS A 63 -6.52 20.49 -7.42
C LYS A 63 -5.97 19.73 -8.63
N PHE A 64 -5.71 18.43 -8.47
CA PHE A 64 -5.09 17.57 -9.47
C PHE A 64 -6.01 16.43 -9.93
N GLU A 65 -7.32 16.58 -9.86
CA GLU A 65 -8.35 15.55 -10.12
C GLU A 65 -8.05 14.72 -11.39
N ASN A 66 -7.72 15.38 -12.49
CA ASN A 66 -7.44 14.72 -13.77
C ASN A 66 -6.12 13.95 -13.81
N TYR A 67 -5.25 14.13 -12.81
CA TYR A 67 -3.93 13.53 -12.74
C TYR A 67 -3.81 12.47 -11.64
N VAL A 68 -4.65 12.51 -10.62
CA VAL A 68 -4.67 11.48 -9.55
C VAL A 68 -5.21 10.18 -10.12
N ILE A 69 -4.45 9.09 -9.93
CA ILE A 69 -4.86 7.73 -10.27
C ILE A 69 -5.62 7.12 -9.12
N ASP A 70 -4.99 7.18 -7.93
CA ASP A 70 -5.53 6.61 -6.70
C ASP A 70 -4.96 7.34 -5.49
N SER A 71 -5.66 7.26 -4.37
CA SER A 71 -5.15 7.75 -3.10
C SER A 71 -5.84 7.04 -1.93
N SER A 72 -5.11 6.84 -0.84
CA SER A 72 -5.64 6.25 0.37
C SER A 72 -5.15 6.99 1.62
N ILE A 73 -5.96 6.92 2.67
CA ILE A 73 -5.63 7.49 3.98
C ILE A 73 -5.79 6.39 5.02
N MET A 74 -4.79 6.24 5.86
CA MET A 74 -4.75 5.26 6.93
C MET A 74 -4.52 5.97 8.25
N GLY A 75 -5.54 5.98 9.12
CA GLY A 75 -5.38 6.35 10.51
C GLY A 75 -4.80 5.16 11.29
N ARG A 76 -3.73 5.35 12.07
CA ARG A 76 -3.08 4.29 12.85
C ARG A 76 -2.66 3.10 11.97
N ILE A 77 -1.87 3.37 10.95
CA ILE A 77 -1.30 2.30 10.10
C ILE A 77 -0.54 1.29 10.96
N ASP A 78 -0.67 0.00 10.66
CA ASP A 78 0.04 -1.07 11.35
C ASP A 78 1.55 -0.98 11.10
N GLU A 79 2.34 -1.30 12.12
CA GLU A 79 3.81 -1.23 12.05
C GLU A 79 4.40 -2.22 11.06
N GLN A 80 3.79 -3.38 10.89
CA GLN A 80 4.23 -4.36 9.89
C GLN A 80 4.14 -3.79 8.47
N VAL A 81 3.10 -2.99 8.17
CA VAL A 81 2.94 -2.37 6.85
C VAL A 81 4.05 -1.36 6.59
N ILE A 82 4.38 -0.55 7.59
CA ILE A 82 5.50 0.42 7.48
C ILE A 82 6.82 -0.32 7.26
N THR A 83 7.10 -1.32 8.09
CA THR A 83 8.33 -2.11 8.03
C THR A 83 8.50 -2.80 6.67
N ALA A 84 7.42 -3.41 6.16
CA ALA A 84 7.41 -4.07 4.87
C ALA A 84 7.59 -3.08 3.70
N LEU A 85 6.95 -1.90 3.78
CA LEU A 85 7.04 -0.86 2.74
C LEU A 85 8.48 -0.36 2.54
N PHE A 86 9.27 -0.33 3.61
CA PHE A 86 10.68 0.08 3.55
C PHE A 86 11.66 -1.10 3.41
N GLY A 87 11.16 -2.32 3.22
CA GLY A 87 12.01 -3.49 2.96
C GLY A 87 12.85 -3.93 4.16
N THR A 88 12.44 -3.61 5.38
CA THR A 88 13.14 -3.97 6.62
C THR A 88 12.54 -5.19 7.32
N GLN A 89 11.62 -5.89 6.67
CA GLN A 89 10.94 -7.07 7.20
C GLN A 89 11.85 -8.30 7.18
N THR A 90 11.88 -9.03 8.29
CA THR A 90 12.67 -10.27 8.48
C THR A 90 11.78 -11.47 8.85
N THR A 91 10.56 -11.50 8.36
CA THR A 91 9.60 -12.55 8.69
C THR A 91 9.99 -13.90 8.14
N ALA A 92 9.86 -14.94 8.94
CA ALA A 92 10.05 -16.31 8.50
C ALA A 92 8.91 -16.75 7.57
N LYS A 93 9.25 -17.17 6.37
CA LYS A 93 8.31 -17.70 5.37
C LYS A 93 7.86 -19.11 5.77
N LYS A 94 6.64 -19.24 6.31
CA LYS A 94 6.10 -20.52 6.82
C LYS A 94 4.58 -20.52 6.84
N GLY A 95 3.98 -21.71 6.83
CA GLY A 95 2.53 -21.88 6.85
C GLY A 95 1.88 -21.62 5.50
N ALA A 96 0.68 -21.07 5.48
CA ALA A 96 0.00 -20.70 4.25
C ALA A 96 0.58 -19.41 3.65
N LEU A 97 0.44 -19.28 2.34
CA LEU A 97 0.84 -18.10 1.56
C LEU A 97 -0.40 -17.36 1.07
N GLY A 98 -0.49 -16.09 1.43
CA GLY A 98 -1.51 -15.16 0.93
C GLY A 98 -0.92 -14.12 0.00
N LEU A 99 -1.60 -13.84 -1.10
CA LEU A 99 -1.19 -12.90 -2.13
C LEU A 99 -2.35 -11.98 -2.48
N ILE A 100 -2.09 -10.66 -2.53
CA ILE A 100 -3.04 -9.67 -3.03
C ILE A 100 -2.30 -8.78 -4.02
N GLU A 101 -2.75 -8.72 -5.27
CA GLU A 101 -2.20 -7.85 -6.29
C GLU A 101 -3.19 -6.76 -6.67
N THR A 102 -2.71 -5.52 -6.76
CA THR A 102 -3.53 -4.35 -7.08
C THR A 102 -2.92 -3.51 -8.21
N PHE A 103 -3.74 -2.72 -8.89
CA PHE A 103 -3.28 -1.81 -9.95
C PHE A 103 -2.68 -0.49 -9.42
N SER A 104 -2.69 -0.28 -8.09
CA SER A 104 -2.11 0.92 -7.47
C SER A 104 -1.35 0.58 -6.18
N ALA A 105 -0.31 1.36 -5.88
CA ALA A 105 0.42 1.29 -4.62
C ALA A 105 -0.45 1.75 -3.44
N ALA A 106 -1.25 2.79 -3.62
CA ALA A 106 -2.13 3.34 -2.59
C ALA A 106 -3.12 2.28 -2.09
N THR A 107 -3.74 1.53 -3.01
CA THR A 107 -4.63 0.42 -2.66
C THR A 107 -3.87 -0.77 -2.06
N ALA A 108 -2.66 -1.12 -2.56
CA ALA A 108 -1.87 -2.21 -1.98
C ALA A 108 -1.52 -1.96 -0.51
N ILE A 109 -1.02 -0.77 -0.18
CA ILE A 109 -0.65 -0.39 1.18
C ILE A 109 -1.89 -0.44 2.09
N LYS A 110 -3.02 0.06 1.63
CA LYS A 110 -4.27 0.01 2.39
C LYS A 110 -4.81 -1.41 2.55
N ALA A 111 -4.71 -2.25 1.51
CA ALA A 111 -5.11 -3.66 1.57
C ALA A 111 -4.24 -4.43 2.57
N ALA A 112 -2.94 -4.16 2.62
CA ALA A 112 -2.03 -4.72 3.61
C ALA A 112 -2.43 -4.34 5.05
N ASP A 113 -2.75 -3.05 5.29
CA ASP A 113 -3.21 -2.56 6.60
C ASP A 113 -4.55 -3.22 7.03
N MET A 114 -5.47 -3.40 6.09
CA MET A 114 -6.71 -4.12 6.35
C MET A 114 -6.47 -5.59 6.69
N ALA A 115 -5.59 -6.26 5.96
CA ALA A 115 -5.27 -7.66 6.16
C ALA A 115 -4.71 -7.94 7.57
N VAL A 116 -3.67 -7.22 7.98
CA VAL A 116 -3.04 -7.43 9.30
C VAL A 116 -3.92 -7.00 10.47
N LYS A 117 -4.90 -6.13 10.25
CA LYS A 117 -5.89 -5.75 11.27
C LYS A 117 -7.05 -6.74 11.39
N THR A 118 -7.23 -7.61 10.39
CA THR A 118 -8.34 -8.57 10.36
C THR A 118 -7.98 -9.89 11.02
N ALA A 119 -6.75 -10.39 10.82
CA ALA A 119 -6.33 -11.70 11.33
C ALA A 119 -4.84 -11.72 11.71
N ARG A 120 -4.40 -12.79 12.38
CA ARG A 120 -3.01 -12.97 12.80
C ARG A 120 -2.14 -13.45 11.66
N VAL A 121 -1.70 -12.53 10.84
CA VAL A 121 -0.79 -12.79 9.72
C VAL A 121 0.46 -11.93 9.83
N GLU A 122 1.50 -12.36 9.14
CA GLU A 122 2.74 -11.60 9.00
C GLU A 122 2.92 -11.20 7.53
N ILE A 123 3.19 -9.92 7.28
CA ILE A 123 3.59 -9.45 5.95
C ILE A 123 5.07 -9.78 5.81
N PHE A 124 5.45 -10.60 4.85
CA PHE A 124 6.87 -10.85 4.58
C PHE A 124 7.38 -10.07 3.35
N ASP A 125 6.49 -9.53 2.52
CA ASP A 125 6.87 -8.64 1.42
C ASP A 125 5.70 -7.71 1.06
N LEU A 126 6.04 -6.45 0.77
CA LEU A 126 5.11 -5.44 0.25
C LEU A 126 5.82 -4.64 -0.83
N ARG A 127 5.58 -5.03 -2.06
CA ARG A 127 6.17 -4.35 -3.23
C ARG A 127 5.19 -3.39 -3.85
N VAL A 128 5.63 -2.16 -4.02
CA VAL A 128 4.80 -1.13 -4.64
C VAL A 128 5.53 -0.49 -5.82
N SER A 129 4.84 -0.43 -6.93
CA SER A 129 5.14 0.36 -8.15
C SER A 129 6.47 0.10 -8.87
N ARG A 130 7.52 -0.39 -8.23
CA ARG A 130 8.85 -0.55 -8.85
C ARG A 130 9.00 -1.91 -9.53
N GLY A 131 9.31 -1.92 -10.83
CA GLY A 131 9.56 -3.16 -11.59
C GLY A 131 8.33 -4.02 -11.89
N MET A 132 7.12 -3.56 -11.56
CA MET A 132 5.88 -4.33 -11.68
C MET A 132 4.80 -3.63 -12.52
N GLY A 133 5.20 -2.74 -13.43
CA GLY A 133 4.25 -2.03 -14.28
C GLY A 133 3.28 -1.13 -13.49
N GLY A 134 3.67 -0.65 -12.29
CA GLY A 134 2.85 0.21 -11.45
C GLY A 134 1.83 -0.53 -10.58
N LYS A 135 1.90 -1.86 -10.51
CA LYS A 135 1.10 -2.67 -9.60
C LYS A 135 1.69 -2.66 -8.19
N GLY A 136 0.86 -3.04 -7.20
CA GLY A 136 1.30 -3.36 -5.85
C GLY A 136 1.01 -4.82 -5.52
N VAL A 137 1.89 -5.46 -4.76
CA VAL A 137 1.72 -6.85 -4.29
C VAL A 137 1.97 -6.92 -2.78
N VAL A 138 1.01 -7.50 -2.08
CA VAL A 138 1.10 -7.84 -0.65
C VAL A 138 1.29 -9.34 -0.53
N MET A 139 2.29 -9.78 0.23
CA MET A 139 2.58 -11.17 0.50
C MET A 139 2.51 -11.45 1.99
N LEU A 140 1.63 -12.37 2.39
CA LEU A 140 1.29 -12.70 3.76
C LEU A 140 1.60 -14.15 4.08
N THR A 141 1.95 -14.44 5.33
CA THR A 141 2.09 -15.80 5.84
C THR A 141 1.42 -15.95 7.21
N GLY A 142 1.05 -17.18 7.55
CA GLY A 142 0.38 -17.51 8.82
C GLY A 142 -0.39 -18.82 8.75
N GLU A 143 -1.28 -19.04 9.70
CA GLU A 143 -2.23 -20.15 9.67
C GLU A 143 -3.23 -19.97 8.52
N VAL A 144 -3.64 -21.05 7.86
CA VAL A 144 -4.46 -20.99 6.64
C VAL A 144 -5.77 -20.22 6.82
N GLY A 145 -6.43 -20.37 7.96
CA GLY A 145 -7.67 -19.65 8.27
C GLY A 145 -7.45 -18.14 8.40
N ASP A 146 -6.38 -17.74 9.10
CA ASP A 146 -6.00 -16.35 9.28
C ASP A 146 -5.58 -15.71 7.94
N VAL A 147 -4.76 -16.41 7.14
CA VAL A 147 -4.34 -15.95 5.81
C VAL A 147 -5.53 -15.78 4.88
N THR A 148 -6.50 -16.71 4.92
CA THR A 148 -7.72 -16.60 4.11
C THR A 148 -8.52 -15.36 4.50
N ALA A 149 -8.80 -15.16 5.78
CA ALA A 149 -9.54 -14.00 6.27
C ALA A 149 -8.82 -12.66 5.97
N ALA A 150 -7.50 -12.61 6.14
CA ALA A 150 -6.69 -11.44 5.85
C ALA A 150 -6.69 -11.08 4.35
N VAL A 151 -6.48 -12.08 3.49
CA VAL A 151 -6.48 -11.90 2.02
C VAL A 151 -7.86 -11.45 1.54
N GLU A 152 -8.94 -12.06 2.03
CA GLU A 152 -10.31 -11.66 1.67
C GLU A 152 -10.62 -10.21 2.11
N ALA A 153 -10.20 -9.80 3.31
CA ALA A 153 -10.40 -8.44 3.79
C ALA A 153 -9.68 -7.41 2.89
N GLY A 154 -8.40 -7.64 2.60
CA GLY A 154 -7.61 -6.76 1.73
C GLY A 154 -8.12 -6.76 0.28
N ALA A 155 -8.46 -7.91 -0.28
CA ALA A 155 -9.02 -8.04 -1.62
C ALA A 155 -10.39 -7.35 -1.74
N ASN A 156 -11.25 -7.49 -0.74
CA ASN A 156 -12.56 -6.83 -0.72
C ASN A 156 -12.41 -5.32 -0.69
N TYR A 157 -11.48 -4.77 0.09
CA TYR A 157 -11.17 -3.36 0.02
C TYR A 157 -10.71 -2.95 -1.40
N ALA A 158 -9.78 -3.68 -2.00
CA ALA A 158 -9.28 -3.39 -3.35
C ALA A 158 -10.38 -3.46 -4.44
N LYS A 159 -11.40 -4.29 -4.25
CA LYS A 159 -12.59 -4.32 -5.12
C LYS A 159 -13.41 -3.02 -5.03
N THR A 160 -13.56 -2.44 -3.83
CA THR A 160 -14.33 -1.20 -3.64
C THR A 160 -13.73 0.00 -4.37
N THR A 161 -12.42 -0.03 -4.60
CA THR A 161 -11.68 1.02 -5.34
C THR A 161 -11.53 0.69 -6.83
N ALA A 162 -12.04 -0.46 -7.29
CA ALA A 162 -11.81 -1.01 -8.63
C ALA A 162 -10.32 -1.22 -8.97
N MET A 163 -9.46 -1.37 -7.95
CA MET A 163 -8.01 -1.52 -8.11
C MET A 163 -7.51 -2.96 -7.86
N LEU A 164 -8.38 -3.92 -7.60
CA LEU A 164 -7.98 -5.32 -7.47
C LEU A 164 -7.56 -5.89 -8.83
N SER A 165 -6.35 -6.43 -8.91
CA SER A 165 -5.88 -7.22 -10.06
C SER A 165 -6.18 -8.70 -9.85
N SER A 166 -5.69 -9.28 -8.75
CA SER A 166 -5.84 -10.69 -8.42
C SER A 166 -5.55 -10.94 -6.94
N TYR A 167 -5.98 -12.09 -6.42
CA TYR A 167 -5.57 -12.58 -5.11
C TYR A 167 -5.55 -14.11 -5.10
N SER A 168 -4.77 -14.68 -4.19
CA SER A 168 -4.66 -16.14 -4.04
C SER A 168 -4.29 -16.51 -2.60
N VAL A 169 -4.72 -17.70 -2.18
CA VAL A 169 -4.28 -18.36 -0.95
C VAL A 169 -3.80 -19.76 -1.29
N ILE A 170 -2.59 -20.10 -0.86
CA ILE A 170 -2.00 -21.43 -1.00
C ILE A 170 -1.82 -21.97 0.42
N ALA A 171 -2.64 -22.98 0.79
CA ALA A 171 -2.66 -23.50 2.16
C ALA A 171 -1.34 -24.17 2.58
N ALA A 172 -0.69 -24.85 1.66
CA ALA A 172 0.57 -25.56 1.89
C ALA A 172 1.51 -25.36 0.68
N PRO A 173 2.20 -24.22 0.61
CA PRO A 173 3.16 -23.95 -0.46
C PRO A 173 4.30 -24.97 -0.46
N HIS A 174 4.73 -25.38 -1.64
CA HIS A 174 5.89 -26.27 -1.78
C HIS A 174 7.16 -25.55 -1.26
N GLU A 175 8.08 -26.29 -0.66
CA GLU A 175 9.30 -25.74 -0.07
C GLU A 175 10.13 -24.96 -1.10
N GLU A 176 10.29 -25.50 -2.31
CA GLU A 176 11.01 -24.81 -3.39
C GLU A 176 10.36 -23.47 -3.78
N LEU A 177 9.03 -23.33 -3.67
CA LEU A 177 8.37 -22.04 -3.89
C LEU A 177 8.83 -21.01 -2.87
N TRP A 178 8.88 -21.38 -1.59
CA TRP A 178 9.38 -20.49 -0.53
C TRP A 178 10.83 -20.02 -0.74
N GLN A 179 11.66 -20.86 -1.37
CA GLN A 179 13.06 -20.52 -1.66
C GLN A 179 13.19 -19.48 -2.79
N GLN A 180 12.17 -19.35 -3.66
CA GLN A 180 12.17 -18.43 -4.80
C GLN A 180 11.51 -17.06 -4.52
N MET A 181 10.89 -16.90 -3.36
CA MET A 181 10.12 -15.70 -3.01
C MET A 181 10.87 -14.69 -2.15
#